data_6bb7a38480c66e7127707b8f98f07c79
#
_entry.id   6bb7a38480c66e7127707b8f98f07c79
#
_cell.length_a   1.000
_cell.length_b   1.000
_cell.length_c   1.000
_cell.angle_alpha   90.00
_cell.angle_beta   90.00
_cell.angle_gamma   90.00
#
_symmetry.space_group_name_H-M   'P 1'
#
loop_
_entity.id
_entity.type
_entity.pdbx_description
1 polymer ?
#
loop_
_entity_poly.entity_id
_entity_poly.type
_entity_poly.pdbx_seq_one_letter_code
_entity_poly.pdbx_strand_id
1 'polypeptide(L)'
;MKTIKKILIVLLLMVISMLGYGAWILIGSKTSNPNNYKTIGDIPTPWGYERIKGDDAAYSEFLRSLALKGRGADVMLYTGGRSRFQSLNYAVMDIPLLSNAEQCADVCMRLRAEYLFQTGQYGRIRFKNVNGKTLAYNGGSSRKAFERYLRNLYGVASTFSLSREMKTRRLAEMQPGDVFVYAAADRHGNHKYGHAVMVVDVAENKSGKKSFLLAEGNTPARDIHVMRNFENPFRSPWFFLDDDADLLLLSVFPYKSNELRHF
;
A
#
# COMPACT_ATOMS: atom_id res chain seq x y z
N MET A 1 -53.80 14.99 10.51
CA MET A 1 -53.02 14.45 11.64
C MET A 1 -52.33 13.12 11.41
N LYS A 2 -52.99 12.05 10.91
CA LYS A 2 -52.40 10.72 10.69
C LYS A 2 -51.23 10.72 9.69
N THR A 3 -51.36 11.51 8.59
CA THR A 3 -50.31 11.58 7.53
C THR A 3 -49.04 12.31 8.02
N ILE A 4 -49.19 13.40 8.77
CA ILE A 4 -48.06 14.15 9.35
C ILE A 4 -47.25 13.28 10.33
N LYS A 5 -47.97 12.51 11.20
CA LYS A 5 -47.31 11.55 12.10
C LYS A 5 -46.51 10.48 11.34
N LYS A 6 -47.02 9.97 10.22
CA LYS A 6 -46.27 8.99 9.39
C LYS A 6 -45.03 9.62 8.76
N ILE A 7 -45.12 10.84 8.24
CA ILE A 7 -43.96 11.56 7.69
C ILE A 7 -42.88 11.80 8.76
N LEU A 8 -43.28 12.24 9.97
CA LEU A 8 -42.35 12.44 11.08
C LEU A 8 -41.65 11.16 11.51
N ILE A 9 -42.38 10.03 11.54
CA ILE A 9 -41.77 8.72 11.86
C ILE A 9 -40.75 8.32 10.80
N VAL A 10 -41.06 8.50 9.51
CA VAL A 10 -40.11 8.18 8.41
C VAL A 10 -38.85 9.05 8.50
N LEU A 11 -39.03 10.36 8.73
CA LEU A 11 -37.90 11.28 8.92
C LEU A 11 -37.04 10.89 10.14
N LEU A 12 -37.64 10.52 11.26
CA LEU A 12 -36.93 10.06 12.46
C LEU A 12 -36.15 8.76 12.18
N LEU A 13 -36.74 7.81 11.48
CA LEU A 13 -36.06 6.56 11.09
C LEU A 13 -34.87 6.82 10.16
N MET A 14 -35.01 7.76 9.20
CA MET A 14 -33.89 8.18 8.34
C MET A 14 -32.76 8.80 9.16
N VAL A 15 -33.06 9.69 10.11
CA VAL A 15 -32.05 10.31 10.98
C VAL A 15 -31.34 9.26 11.84
N ILE A 16 -32.09 8.34 12.46
CA ILE A 16 -31.52 7.25 13.25
C ILE A 16 -30.62 6.34 12.38
N SER A 17 -31.06 6.03 11.15
CA SER A 17 -30.30 5.25 10.19
C SER A 17 -29.00 5.96 9.80
N MET A 18 -29.06 7.27 9.52
CA MET A 18 -27.88 8.09 9.22
C MET A 18 -26.91 8.17 10.40
N LEU A 19 -27.42 8.36 11.63
CA LEU A 19 -26.59 8.39 12.83
C LEU A 19 -25.96 7.03 13.14
N GLY A 20 -26.74 5.94 13.02
CA GLY A 20 -26.24 4.57 13.18
C GLY A 20 -25.18 4.22 12.13
N TYR A 21 -25.39 4.65 10.91
CA TYR A 21 -24.45 4.49 9.82
C TYR A 21 -23.16 5.31 10.04
N GLY A 22 -23.29 6.58 10.44
CA GLY A 22 -22.14 7.42 10.81
C GLY A 22 -21.34 6.83 11.99
N ALA A 23 -22.03 6.32 13.01
CA ALA A 23 -21.39 5.63 14.12
C ALA A 23 -20.69 4.34 13.68
N TRP A 24 -21.29 3.55 12.78
CA TRP A 24 -20.67 2.35 12.22
C TRP A 24 -19.43 2.67 11.40
N ILE A 25 -19.45 3.73 10.56
CA ILE A 25 -18.25 4.21 9.85
C ILE A 25 -17.17 4.62 10.83
N LEU A 26 -17.50 5.39 11.86
CA LEU A 26 -16.52 5.92 12.81
C LEU A 26 -15.93 4.82 13.72
N ILE A 27 -16.71 3.83 14.10
CA ILE A 27 -16.30 2.77 15.01
C ILE A 27 -15.77 1.56 14.22
N GLY A 28 -16.49 1.10 13.22
CA GLY A 28 -16.13 -0.05 12.39
C GLY A 28 -14.91 0.23 11.48
N SER A 29 -14.79 1.47 10.98
CA SER A 29 -13.64 1.87 10.16
C SER A 29 -12.31 1.97 10.92
N LYS A 30 -12.32 1.98 12.24
CA LYS A 30 -11.10 2.03 13.07
C LYS A 30 -10.50 0.66 13.37
N THR A 31 -11.26 -0.41 13.18
CA THR A 31 -10.76 -1.76 13.45
C THR A 31 -9.92 -2.24 12.26
N SER A 32 -8.66 -2.53 12.51
CA SER A 32 -7.76 -3.17 11.55
C SER A 32 -8.23 -4.59 11.28
N ASN A 33 -8.14 -5.02 10.01
CA ASN A 33 -8.51 -6.36 9.55
C ASN A 33 -9.85 -6.85 10.11
N PRO A 34 -10.95 -6.15 9.86
CA PRO A 34 -12.24 -6.37 10.55
C PRO A 34 -12.78 -7.80 10.35
N ASN A 35 -12.47 -8.44 9.24
CA ASN A 35 -12.91 -9.79 8.88
C ASN A 35 -11.86 -10.87 9.17
N ASN A 36 -10.73 -10.51 9.80
CA ASN A 36 -9.67 -11.45 10.18
C ASN A 36 -9.09 -12.25 9.00
N TYR A 37 -8.90 -11.60 7.86
CA TYR A 37 -8.24 -12.17 6.69
C TYR A 37 -6.82 -12.63 7.03
N LYS A 38 -6.37 -13.73 6.45
CA LYS A 38 -5.05 -14.32 6.72
C LYS A 38 -3.97 -13.79 5.79
N THR A 39 -4.35 -13.48 4.55
CA THR A 39 -3.47 -12.97 3.52
C THR A 39 -4.10 -11.78 2.79
N ILE A 40 -3.32 -11.07 1.99
CA ILE A 40 -3.84 -10.01 1.11
C ILE A 40 -4.86 -10.61 0.11
N GLY A 41 -4.58 -11.80 -0.41
CA GLY A 41 -5.47 -12.50 -1.34
C GLY A 41 -6.84 -12.85 -0.79
N ASP A 42 -6.99 -12.95 0.54
CA ASP A 42 -8.30 -13.21 1.18
C ASP A 42 -9.20 -11.97 1.21
N ILE A 43 -8.67 -10.76 0.99
CA ILE A 43 -9.48 -9.54 0.94
C ILE A 43 -10.33 -9.60 -0.34
N PRO A 44 -11.67 -9.70 -0.26
CA PRO A 44 -12.49 -9.87 -1.45
C PRO A 44 -12.38 -8.68 -2.39
N THR A 45 -12.43 -8.95 -3.70
CA THR A 45 -12.52 -7.90 -4.72
C THR A 45 -13.85 -7.13 -4.60
N PRO A 46 -13.90 -5.89 -5.04
CA PRO A 46 -15.18 -5.17 -5.14
C PRO A 46 -16.14 -5.93 -6.07
N TRP A 47 -17.42 -5.76 -5.82
CA TRP A 47 -18.45 -6.40 -6.63
C TRP A 47 -18.30 -6.05 -8.13
N GLY A 48 -18.30 -7.07 -8.99
CA GLY A 48 -18.11 -6.93 -10.44
C GLY A 48 -16.66 -6.75 -10.89
N TYR A 49 -15.67 -6.93 -10.00
CA TYR A 49 -14.25 -6.90 -10.31
C TYR A 49 -13.61 -8.27 -10.10
N GLU A 50 -12.68 -8.63 -10.98
CA GLU A 50 -11.90 -9.86 -10.93
C GLU A 50 -10.41 -9.53 -10.86
N ARG A 51 -9.63 -10.31 -10.11
CA ARG A 51 -8.18 -10.13 -10.01
C ARG A 51 -7.51 -10.36 -11.35
N ILE A 52 -6.63 -9.44 -11.75
CA ILE A 52 -5.78 -9.67 -12.93
C ILE A 52 -4.60 -10.55 -12.55
N LYS A 53 -4.08 -11.32 -13.52
CA LYS A 53 -2.86 -12.15 -13.32
C LYS A 53 -1.60 -11.30 -13.19
N GLY A 54 -1.57 -10.13 -13.83
CA GLY A 54 -0.39 -9.28 -13.94
C GLY A 54 0.64 -9.81 -14.95
N ASP A 55 1.59 -8.93 -15.34
CA ASP A 55 2.68 -9.27 -16.26
C ASP A 55 3.66 -10.29 -15.65
N ASP A 56 3.91 -10.20 -14.33
CA ASP A 56 4.64 -11.18 -13.53
C ASP A 56 3.62 -11.87 -12.59
N ALA A 57 2.99 -12.91 -13.09
CA ALA A 57 1.95 -13.64 -12.35
C ALA A 57 2.49 -14.22 -11.03
N ALA A 58 3.75 -14.70 -11.02
CA ALA A 58 4.36 -15.24 -9.81
C ALA A 58 4.60 -14.15 -8.76
N TYR A 59 4.97 -12.94 -9.17
CA TYR A 59 5.10 -11.81 -8.26
C TYR A 59 3.74 -11.35 -7.73
N SER A 60 2.73 -11.33 -8.57
CA SER A 60 1.36 -11.01 -8.15
C SER A 60 0.86 -11.99 -7.09
N GLU A 61 1.07 -13.30 -7.30
CA GLU A 61 0.70 -14.32 -6.32
C GLU A 61 1.53 -14.23 -5.03
N PHE A 62 2.83 -13.91 -5.13
CA PHE A 62 3.65 -13.63 -3.95
C PHE A 62 3.05 -12.49 -3.11
N LEU A 63 2.69 -11.36 -3.74
CA LEU A 63 2.11 -10.23 -3.02
C LEU A 63 0.78 -10.58 -2.36
N ARG A 64 -0.08 -11.35 -3.04
CA ARG A 64 -1.35 -11.85 -2.49
C ARG A 64 -1.16 -12.82 -1.34
N SER A 65 -0.09 -13.60 -1.33
CA SER A 65 0.22 -14.58 -0.29
C SER A 65 0.76 -13.95 1.00
N LEU A 66 1.10 -12.66 1.00
CA LEU A 66 1.65 -11.98 2.18
C LEU A 66 0.66 -12.03 3.34
N ALA A 67 1.16 -12.52 4.48
CA ALA A 67 0.36 -12.74 5.68
C ALA A 67 -0.07 -11.43 6.35
N LEU A 68 -1.26 -11.44 6.93
CA LEU A 68 -1.84 -10.34 7.68
C LEU A 68 -1.96 -10.71 9.15
N LYS A 69 -1.64 -9.77 10.04
CA LYS A 69 -1.91 -9.90 11.48
C LYS A 69 -3.42 -9.96 11.73
N GLY A 70 -3.80 -10.59 12.82
CA GLY A 70 -5.20 -10.79 13.20
C GLY A 70 -6.00 -9.49 13.36
N ARG A 71 -7.31 -9.66 13.53
CA ARG A 71 -8.26 -8.55 13.73
C ARG A 71 -7.83 -7.64 14.87
N GLY A 72 -7.88 -6.33 14.64
CA GLY A 72 -7.58 -5.30 15.63
C GLY A 72 -6.09 -5.05 15.84
N ALA A 73 -5.20 -5.66 15.04
CA ALA A 73 -3.78 -5.43 15.16
C ALA A 73 -3.43 -3.94 14.93
N ASP A 74 -2.66 -3.37 15.85
CA ASP A 74 -2.15 -2.02 15.73
C ASP A 74 -0.91 -1.96 14.84
N VAL A 75 -0.73 -0.84 14.14
CA VAL A 75 0.53 -0.49 13.48
C VAL A 75 1.51 -0.04 14.56
N MET A 76 2.59 -0.79 14.74
CA MET A 76 3.62 -0.49 15.73
C MET A 76 4.82 0.20 15.08
N LEU A 77 5.47 1.07 15.83
CA LEU A 77 6.74 1.66 15.45
C LEU A 77 7.86 0.65 15.65
N TYR A 78 8.91 0.72 14.83
CA TYR A 78 10.11 -0.11 15.02
C TYR A 78 10.74 0.04 16.42
N THR A 79 10.70 1.25 16.96
CA THR A 79 11.24 1.58 18.29
C THR A 79 10.35 1.12 19.45
N GLY A 80 9.25 0.44 19.15
CA GLY A 80 8.19 0.12 20.10
C GLY A 80 7.16 1.24 20.20
N GLY A 81 6.03 0.92 20.78
CA GLY A 81 4.91 1.84 20.89
C GLY A 81 4.00 1.87 19.66
N ARG A 82 2.82 2.39 19.85
CA ARG A 82 1.74 2.44 18.88
C ARG A 82 1.93 3.65 17.95
N SER A 83 1.81 3.47 16.64
CA SER A 83 1.80 4.57 15.68
C SER A 83 0.60 5.50 15.95
N ARG A 84 0.77 6.81 15.73
CA ARG A 84 -0.32 7.79 15.87
C ARG A 84 -1.38 7.67 14.77
N PHE A 85 -1.04 7.13 13.62
CA PHE A 85 -1.89 7.10 12.43
C PHE A 85 -2.57 5.73 12.21
N GLN A 86 -3.19 5.20 13.29
CA GLN A 86 -3.92 3.93 13.20
C GLN A 86 -5.10 3.96 12.22
N SER A 87 -5.71 5.12 12.01
CA SER A 87 -6.84 5.27 11.10
C SER A 87 -6.49 4.97 9.64
N LEU A 88 -5.22 5.15 9.24
CA LEU A 88 -4.76 4.86 7.86
C LEU A 88 -4.66 3.37 7.56
N ASN A 89 -4.64 2.53 8.58
CA ASN A 89 -4.44 1.10 8.48
C ASN A 89 -5.75 0.36 8.26
N TYR A 90 -5.82 -0.44 7.18
CA TYR A 90 -6.88 -1.43 7.00
C TYR A 90 -6.47 -2.80 7.57
N ALA A 91 -5.26 -3.25 7.32
CA ALA A 91 -4.71 -4.50 7.84
C ALA A 91 -3.19 -4.42 7.96
N VAL A 92 -2.63 -4.87 9.07
CA VAL A 92 -1.18 -4.92 9.29
C VAL A 92 -0.62 -6.19 8.66
N MET A 93 0.46 -6.06 7.88
CA MET A 93 1.18 -7.22 7.34
C MET A 93 2.02 -7.87 8.43
N ASP A 94 2.07 -9.21 8.43
CA ASP A 94 2.88 -9.97 9.38
C ASP A 94 4.32 -10.13 8.88
N ILE A 95 4.98 -8.99 8.68
CA ILE A 95 6.37 -8.89 8.21
C ILE A 95 7.13 -8.02 9.21
N PRO A 96 7.98 -8.60 10.06
CA PRO A 96 8.77 -7.82 11.02
C PRO A 96 9.71 -6.85 10.30
N LEU A 97 9.79 -5.60 10.76
CA LEU A 97 10.75 -4.62 10.26
C LEU A 97 12.19 -5.05 10.60
N LEU A 98 13.12 -4.80 9.70
CA LEU A 98 14.53 -5.15 9.87
C LEU A 98 15.34 -4.04 10.58
N SER A 99 14.91 -2.78 10.46
CA SER A 99 15.60 -1.65 11.07
C SER A 99 14.71 -0.41 11.17
N ASN A 100 15.14 0.56 11.99
CA ASN A 100 14.48 1.87 12.06
C ASN A 100 14.65 2.73 10.78
N ALA A 101 15.51 2.31 9.87
CA ALA A 101 15.69 2.94 8.57
C ALA A 101 14.73 2.38 7.49
N GLU A 102 13.98 1.31 7.80
CA GLU A 102 13.02 0.73 6.86
C GLU A 102 11.76 1.58 6.75
N GLN A 103 11.76 2.51 5.80
CA GLN A 103 10.70 3.50 5.60
C GLN A 103 9.89 3.20 4.32
N CYS A 104 9.16 4.17 3.79
CA CYS A 104 8.22 3.98 2.68
C CYS A 104 8.86 3.39 1.41
N ALA A 105 9.95 3.96 0.92
CA ALA A 105 10.65 3.45 -0.27
C ALA A 105 11.32 2.08 -0.01
N ASP A 106 11.82 1.88 1.21
CA ASP A 106 12.52 0.66 1.61
C ASP A 106 11.57 -0.53 1.65
N VAL A 107 10.33 -0.31 2.08
CA VAL A 107 9.27 -1.32 2.02
C VAL A 107 9.02 -1.78 0.59
N CYS A 108 8.93 -0.86 -0.37
CA CYS A 108 8.73 -1.21 -1.78
C CYS A 108 9.91 -2.04 -2.33
N MET A 109 11.14 -1.62 -2.05
CA MET A 109 12.35 -2.35 -2.42
C MET A 109 12.41 -3.72 -1.73
N ARG A 110 12.05 -3.79 -0.44
CA ARG A 110 12.03 -5.04 0.31
C ARG A 110 11.05 -6.05 -0.26
N LEU A 111 9.80 -5.69 -0.50
CA LEU A 111 8.81 -6.63 -1.02
C LEU A 111 9.25 -7.21 -2.38
N ARG A 112 9.85 -6.38 -3.24
CA ARG A 112 10.45 -6.88 -4.50
C ARG A 112 11.64 -7.81 -4.22
N ALA A 113 12.53 -7.45 -3.32
CA ALA A 113 13.71 -8.24 -2.98
C ALA A 113 13.34 -9.58 -2.32
N GLU A 114 12.34 -9.60 -1.43
CA GLU A 114 11.84 -10.84 -0.80
C GLU A 114 11.31 -11.84 -1.83
N TYR A 115 10.52 -11.38 -2.80
CA TYR A 115 10.08 -12.22 -3.91
C TYR A 115 11.25 -12.83 -4.68
N LEU A 116 12.21 -11.99 -5.09
CA LEU A 116 13.38 -12.45 -5.82
C LEU A 116 14.23 -13.41 -5.01
N PHE A 117 14.35 -13.17 -3.70
CA PHE A 117 15.08 -14.04 -2.78
C PHE A 117 14.38 -15.40 -2.63
N GLN A 118 13.07 -15.42 -2.39
CA GLN A 118 12.30 -16.65 -2.20
C GLN A 118 12.25 -17.51 -3.47
N THR A 119 12.31 -16.88 -4.65
CA THR A 119 12.33 -17.58 -5.95
C THR A 119 13.75 -17.91 -6.44
N GLY A 120 14.79 -17.71 -5.60
CA GLY A 120 16.17 -18.01 -5.95
C GLY A 120 16.81 -17.08 -7.01
N GLN A 121 16.15 -15.98 -7.34
CA GLN A 121 16.60 -15.02 -8.35
C GLN A 121 17.60 -14.00 -7.78
N TYR A 122 18.58 -14.47 -7.01
CA TYR A 122 19.52 -13.64 -6.23
C TYR A 122 20.25 -12.59 -7.07
N GLY A 123 20.67 -12.93 -8.27
CA GLY A 123 21.38 -12.02 -9.18
C GLY A 123 20.51 -10.85 -9.70
N ARG A 124 19.21 -10.91 -9.52
CA ARG A 124 18.27 -9.82 -9.86
C ARG A 124 18.04 -8.85 -8.70
N ILE A 125 18.48 -9.20 -7.49
CA ILE A 125 18.35 -8.34 -6.30
C ILE A 125 19.40 -7.24 -6.38
N ARG A 126 19.02 -6.09 -6.91
CA ARG A 126 19.89 -4.93 -7.08
C ARG A 126 19.06 -3.66 -7.11
N PHE A 127 19.53 -2.61 -6.45
CA PHE A 127 18.91 -1.30 -6.39
C PHE A 127 19.97 -0.21 -6.45
N LYS A 128 19.60 0.99 -6.87
CA LYS A 128 20.50 2.14 -6.90
C LYS A 128 20.40 2.93 -5.60
N ASN A 129 21.56 3.42 -5.14
CA ASN A 129 21.58 4.41 -4.07
C ASN A 129 21.30 5.82 -4.60
N VAL A 130 21.24 6.81 -3.70
CA VAL A 130 20.98 8.22 -4.04
C VAL A 130 22.00 8.83 -5.02
N ASN A 131 23.22 8.28 -5.08
CA ASN A 131 24.28 8.69 -6.02
C ASN A 131 24.22 7.93 -7.37
N GLY A 132 23.21 7.07 -7.59
CA GLY A 132 23.05 6.28 -8.81
C GLY A 132 23.93 5.03 -8.88
N LYS A 133 24.73 4.72 -7.84
CA LYS A 133 25.52 3.49 -7.78
C LYS A 133 24.63 2.28 -7.49
N THR A 134 24.78 1.22 -8.28
CA THR A 134 24.05 -0.04 -8.07
C THR A 134 24.65 -0.81 -6.88
N LEU A 135 23.78 -1.20 -5.96
CA LEU A 135 24.05 -2.15 -4.90
C LEU A 135 23.46 -3.49 -5.29
N ALA A 136 24.30 -4.48 -5.57
CA ALA A 136 23.87 -5.84 -5.90
C ALA A 136 24.00 -6.75 -4.69
N TYR A 137 23.05 -7.66 -4.53
CA TYR A 137 23.11 -8.72 -3.53
C TYR A 137 23.98 -9.90 -4.06
N ASN A 138 24.92 -10.36 -3.26
CA ASN A 138 25.86 -11.43 -3.64
C ASN A 138 25.92 -12.55 -2.58
N GLY A 139 24.94 -12.63 -1.69
CA GLY A 139 24.95 -13.55 -0.54
C GLY A 139 24.30 -14.93 -0.80
N GLY A 140 23.87 -15.22 -2.05
CA GLY A 140 23.19 -16.47 -2.41
C GLY A 140 21.94 -16.72 -1.55
N SER A 141 21.73 -17.95 -1.08
CA SER A 141 20.57 -18.35 -0.27
C SER A 141 20.65 -17.96 1.22
N SER A 142 21.69 -17.22 1.64
CA SER A 142 21.89 -16.86 3.04
C SER A 142 20.92 -15.76 3.49
N ARG A 143 19.91 -16.12 4.28
CA ARG A 143 18.95 -15.16 4.86
C ARG A 143 19.64 -14.06 5.66
N LYS A 144 20.64 -14.40 6.48
CA LYS A 144 21.42 -13.44 7.26
C LYS A 144 22.17 -12.43 6.37
N ALA A 145 22.75 -12.90 5.25
CA ALA A 145 23.42 -12.01 4.30
C ALA A 145 22.40 -11.11 3.58
N PHE A 146 21.23 -11.64 3.23
CA PHE A 146 20.15 -10.90 2.60
C PHE A 146 19.61 -9.77 3.50
N GLU A 147 19.32 -10.05 4.76
CA GLU A 147 18.87 -9.02 5.70
C GLU A 147 19.95 -7.95 5.97
N ARG A 148 21.22 -8.34 6.03
CA ARG A 148 22.32 -7.37 6.14
C ARG A 148 22.39 -6.48 4.90
N TYR A 149 22.20 -7.04 3.70
CA TYR A 149 22.14 -6.28 2.46
C TYR A 149 20.98 -5.26 2.49
N LEU A 150 19.79 -5.68 2.91
CA LEU A 150 18.63 -4.78 3.02
C LEU A 150 18.87 -3.65 4.02
N ARG A 151 19.42 -3.93 5.21
CA ARG A 151 19.75 -2.88 6.19
C ARG A 151 20.77 -1.87 5.65
N ASN A 152 21.74 -2.32 4.86
CA ASN A 152 22.68 -1.41 4.19
C ASN A 152 21.98 -0.58 3.10
N LEU A 153 21.08 -1.19 2.33
CA LEU A 153 20.30 -0.51 1.29
C LEU A 153 19.48 0.63 1.88
N TYR A 154 18.78 0.40 2.98
CA TYR A 154 17.94 1.39 3.65
C TYR A 154 18.68 2.64 4.14
N GLY A 155 19.97 2.52 4.41
CA GLY A 155 20.83 3.64 4.79
C GLY A 155 21.28 4.53 3.63
N VAL A 156 21.14 4.10 2.38
CA VAL A 156 21.74 4.77 1.21
C VAL A 156 20.80 4.93 0.02
N ALA A 157 19.64 4.29 0.03
CA ALA A 157 18.58 4.46 -0.95
C ALA A 157 17.47 5.39 -0.40
N SER A 158 16.56 5.84 -1.23
CA SER A 158 15.42 6.67 -0.84
C SER A 158 14.36 6.73 -1.95
N THR A 159 13.26 7.45 -1.73
CA THR A 159 12.27 7.77 -2.77
C THR A 159 12.91 8.41 -4.00
N PHE A 160 13.97 9.22 -3.82
CA PHE A 160 14.69 9.84 -4.92
C PHE A 160 15.40 8.81 -5.80
N SER A 161 16.17 7.89 -5.22
CA SER A 161 16.84 6.84 -6.01
C SER A 161 15.82 5.89 -6.64
N LEU A 162 14.76 5.52 -5.91
CA LEU A 162 13.72 4.64 -6.40
C LEU A 162 12.97 5.24 -7.58
N SER A 163 12.54 6.51 -7.50
CA SER A 163 11.82 7.19 -8.58
C SER A 163 12.65 7.32 -9.87
N ARG A 164 13.99 7.40 -9.77
CA ARG A 164 14.90 7.49 -10.92
C ARG A 164 15.29 6.14 -11.52
N GLU A 165 15.25 5.10 -10.71
CA GLU A 165 15.58 3.74 -11.15
C GLU A 165 14.41 3.07 -11.88
N MET A 166 13.21 3.26 -11.37
CA MET A 166 12.00 2.64 -11.91
C MET A 166 11.51 3.35 -13.17
N LYS A 167 10.88 2.59 -14.07
CA LYS A 167 10.29 3.12 -15.30
C LYS A 167 8.85 3.58 -15.05
N THR A 168 8.43 4.65 -15.72
CA THR A 168 7.04 5.13 -15.66
C THR A 168 6.09 4.12 -16.29
N ARG A 169 4.91 3.94 -15.68
CA ARG A 169 3.81 3.14 -16.19
C ARG A 169 2.55 3.99 -16.28
N ARG A 170 1.73 3.78 -17.31
CA ARG A 170 0.43 4.44 -17.42
C ARG A 170 -0.55 3.83 -16.40
N LEU A 171 -1.45 4.64 -15.86
CA LEU A 171 -2.44 4.18 -14.87
C LEU A 171 -3.29 3.01 -15.40
N ALA A 172 -3.72 3.09 -16.67
CA ALA A 172 -4.49 2.01 -17.32
C ALA A 172 -3.73 0.68 -17.40
N GLU A 173 -2.40 0.71 -17.34
CA GLU A 173 -1.53 -0.47 -17.37
C GLU A 173 -1.11 -0.97 -15.99
N MET A 174 -1.66 -0.37 -14.91
CA MET A 174 -1.31 -0.71 -13.54
C MET A 174 -1.34 -2.21 -13.26
N GLN A 175 -0.31 -2.70 -12.55
CA GLN A 175 -0.12 -4.10 -12.20
C GLN A 175 0.21 -4.25 -10.70
N PRO A 176 -0.06 -5.42 -10.10
CA PRO A 176 0.52 -5.73 -8.79
C PRO A 176 2.04 -5.63 -8.83
N GLY A 177 2.62 -4.97 -7.83
CA GLY A 177 4.06 -4.69 -7.74
C GLY A 177 4.48 -3.34 -8.30
N ASP A 178 3.60 -2.60 -8.95
CA ASP A 178 3.85 -1.20 -9.29
C ASP A 178 3.91 -0.33 -8.03
N VAL A 179 4.55 0.82 -8.14
CA VAL A 179 4.78 1.73 -7.02
C VAL A 179 4.40 3.14 -7.42
N PHE A 180 3.52 3.76 -6.67
CA PHE A 180 3.39 5.21 -6.70
C PHE A 180 4.55 5.80 -5.91
N VAL A 181 5.39 6.59 -6.56
CA VAL A 181 6.54 7.23 -5.93
C VAL A 181 6.75 8.63 -6.48
N TYR A 182 6.79 9.59 -5.57
CA TYR A 182 7.27 10.92 -5.88
C TYR A 182 8.52 11.24 -5.07
N ALA A 183 9.37 12.07 -5.65
CA ALA A 183 10.55 12.61 -4.99
C ALA A 183 10.48 14.13 -5.08
N ALA A 184 10.28 14.79 -3.94
CA ALA A 184 10.33 16.23 -3.90
C ALA A 184 11.80 16.69 -3.96
N ALA A 185 12.06 17.77 -4.71
CA ALA A 185 13.33 18.48 -4.72
C ALA A 185 13.11 19.91 -4.19
N ASP A 186 14.13 20.47 -3.53
CA ASP A 186 14.13 21.88 -3.21
C ASP A 186 14.45 22.73 -4.45
N ARG A 187 14.46 24.07 -4.32
CA ARG A 187 14.77 25.01 -5.41
C ARG A 187 16.18 24.83 -6.00
N HIS A 188 17.06 24.10 -5.32
CA HIS A 188 18.43 23.81 -5.76
C HIS A 188 18.57 22.41 -6.36
N GLY A 189 17.45 21.66 -6.51
CA GLY A 189 17.46 20.29 -7.00
C GLY A 189 17.88 19.25 -5.97
N ASN A 190 18.12 19.63 -4.71
CA ASN A 190 18.44 18.67 -3.67
C ASN A 190 17.19 17.88 -3.27
N HIS A 191 17.39 16.59 -3.03
CA HIS A 191 16.31 15.72 -2.57
C HIS A 191 15.72 16.23 -1.26
N LYS A 192 14.40 16.39 -1.25
CA LYS A 192 13.58 16.63 -0.08
C LYS A 192 12.72 15.41 0.23
N TYR A 193 11.70 15.62 1.02
CA TYR A 193 10.76 14.57 1.39
C TYR A 193 10.00 14.07 0.15
N GLY A 194 9.93 12.76 0.01
CA GLY A 194 9.08 12.07 -0.95
C GLY A 194 8.29 10.98 -0.22
N HIS A 195 7.41 10.29 -0.94
CA HIS A 195 6.70 9.12 -0.41
C HIS A 195 6.57 8.06 -1.48
N ALA A 196 6.45 6.81 -1.05
CA ALA A 196 6.25 5.66 -1.92
C ALA A 196 5.23 4.70 -1.30
N VAL A 197 4.31 4.20 -2.13
CA VAL A 197 3.34 3.17 -1.76
C VAL A 197 3.29 2.11 -2.85
N MET A 198 3.18 0.85 -2.46
CA MET A 198 3.16 -0.27 -3.40
C MET A 198 1.74 -0.72 -3.70
N VAL A 199 1.45 -0.95 -4.98
CA VAL A 199 0.25 -1.64 -5.44
C VAL A 199 0.43 -3.13 -5.15
N VAL A 200 -0.29 -3.67 -4.18
CA VAL A 200 -0.13 -5.08 -3.76
C VAL A 200 -1.16 -6.02 -4.37
N ASP A 201 -2.24 -5.50 -4.92
CA ASP A 201 -3.22 -6.26 -5.69
C ASP A 201 -3.95 -5.35 -6.67
N VAL A 202 -4.40 -5.91 -7.79
CA VAL A 202 -5.19 -5.20 -8.81
C VAL A 202 -6.33 -6.10 -9.28
N ALA A 203 -7.51 -5.51 -9.39
CA ALA A 203 -8.70 -6.14 -9.98
C ALA A 203 -9.26 -5.23 -11.08
N GLU A 204 -9.92 -5.83 -12.06
CA GLU A 204 -10.50 -5.14 -13.22
C GLU A 204 -11.93 -5.60 -13.43
N ASN A 205 -12.81 -4.68 -13.82
CA ASN A 205 -14.17 -5.01 -14.18
C ASN A 205 -14.30 -5.26 -15.70
N LYS A 206 -15.48 -5.71 -16.14
CA LYS A 206 -15.75 -6.01 -17.56
C LYS A 206 -15.58 -4.82 -18.52
N SER A 207 -15.57 -3.58 -18.02
CA SER A 207 -15.33 -2.38 -18.83
C SER A 207 -13.88 -1.91 -18.81
N GLY A 208 -12.95 -2.69 -18.24
CA GLY A 208 -11.53 -2.35 -18.15
C GLY A 208 -11.17 -1.39 -17.02
N LYS A 209 -12.14 -0.98 -16.17
CA LYS A 209 -11.84 -0.11 -15.02
C LYS A 209 -11.14 -0.90 -13.92
N LYS A 210 -10.06 -0.32 -13.39
CA LYS A 210 -9.21 -0.94 -12.37
C LYS A 210 -9.55 -0.49 -10.96
N SER A 211 -9.37 -1.41 -10.05
CA SER A 211 -9.37 -1.21 -8.61
C SER A 211 -8.13 -1.86 -8.03
N PHE A 212 -7.56 -1.29 -6.96
CA PHE A 212 -6.27 -1.73 -6.46
C PHE A 212 -6.15 -1.57 -4.94
N LEU A 213 -5.31 -2.41 -4.35
CA LEU A 213 -4.89 -2.33 -2.95
C LEU A 213 -3.50 -1.71 -2.86
N LEU A 214 -3.31 -0.87 -1.86
CA LEU A 214 -2.03 -0.25 -1.56
C LEU A 214 -1.48 -0.72 -0.22
N ALA A 215 -0.16 -0.88 -0.15
CA ALA A 215 0.56 -1.07 1.09
C ALA A 215 1.68 -0.05 1.25
N GLU A 216 1.92 0.36 2.49
CA GLU A 216 2.98 1.30 2.83
C GLU A 216 3.73 0.92 4.11
N GLY A 217 4.99 1.35 4.20
CA GLY A 217 5.66 1.73 5.43
C GLY A 217 5.69 3.25 5.52
N ASN A 218 6.32 3.83 6.54
CA ASN A 218 6.34 5.29 6.66
C ASN A 218 7.51 5.79 7.51
N THR A 219 7.63 7.11 7.66
CA THR A 219 8.55 7.77 8.58
C THR A 219 7.78 8.31 9.78
N PRO A 220 8.16 7.96 11.03
CA PRO A 220 9.18 6.99 11.41
C PRO A 220 8.80 5.56 10.99
N ALA A 221 9.81 4.67 10.94
CA ALA A 221 9.63 3.28 10.55
C ALA A 221 8.55 2.59 11.39
N ARG A 222 7.56 2.01 10.72
CA ARG A 222 6.40 1.36 11.33
C ARG A 222 5.99 0.14 10.54
N ASP A 223 5.22 -0.75 11.16
CA ASP A 223 4.67 -1.95 10.53
C ASP A 223 4.11 -1.65 9.14
N ILE A 224 4.47 -2.52 8.19
CA ILE A 224 3.92 -2.47 6.84
C ILE A 224 2.42 -2.78 6.93
N HIS A 225 1.60 -2.00 6.25
CA HIS A 225 0.16 -2.18 6.32
C HIS A 225 -0.54 -1.88 5.00
N VAL A 226 -1.64 -2.57 4.79
CA VAL A 226 -2.58 -2.28 3.71
C VAL A 226 -3.31 -0.99 4.07
N MET A 227 -3.34 -0.05 3.14
CA MET A 227 -3.91 1.28 3.34
C MET A 227 -5.43 1.24 3.31
N ARG A 228 -6.05 2.09 4.10
CA ARG A 228 -7.49 2.31 4.10
C ARG A 228 -7.87 3.36 3.06
N ASN A 229 -8.88 3.08 2.25
CA ASN A 229 -9.44 4.07 1.35
C ASN A 229 -10.46 4.94 2.11
N PHE A 230 -10.13 6.22 2.32
CA PHE A 230 -11.02 7.18 2.98
C PHE A 230 -12.00 7.87 2.02
N GLU A 231 -11.66 7.97 0.75
CA GLU A 231 -12.51 8.60 -0.25
C GLU A 231 -13.77 7.76 -0.51
N ASN A 232 -13.63 6.44 -0.38
CA ASN A 232 -14.76 5.53 -0.49
C ASN A 232 -14.75 4.48 0.61
N PRO A 233 -15.24 4.82 1.83
CA PRO A 233 -15.26 3.90 2.97
C PRO A 233 -16.03 2.60 2.72
N PHE A 234 -17.04 2.63 1.83
CA PHE A 234 -17.85 1.46 1.47
C PHE A 234 -17.09 0.42 0.65
N ARG A 235 -16.08 0.88 -0.10
CA ARG A 235 -15.26 0.04 -0.96
C ARG A 235 -13.86 -0.18 -0.42
N SER A 236 -13.56 0.44 0.74
CA SER A 236 -12.27 0.25 1.43
C SER A 236 -12.00 -1.23 1.72
N PRO A 237 -10.78 -1.73 1.53
CA PRO A 237 -9.55 -0.97 1.27
C PRO A 237 -9.26 -0.69 -0.21
N TRP A 238 -10.13 -1.08 -1.12
CA TRP A 238 -9.90 -0.92 -2.54
C TRP A 238 -10.01 0.54 -2.97
N PHE A 239 -8.98 1.02 -3.68
CA PHE A 239 -8.97 2.28 -4.39
C PHE A 239 -9.49 2.06 -5.81
N PHE A 240 -9.98 3.11 -6.47
CA PHE A 240 -10.52 3.04 -7.82
C PHE A 240 -9.81 4.05 -8.69
N LEU A 241 -9.41 3.66 -9.90
CA LEU A 241 -8.93 4.59 -10.88
C LEU A 241 -10.09 5.39 -11.47
N ASP A 242 -9.91 6.69 -11.51
CA ASP A 242 -10.61 7.56 -12.42
C ASP A 242 -9.67 7.77 -13.61
N ASP A 243 -10.07 7.33 -14.79
CA ASP A 243 -9.21 7.27 -15.98
C ASP A 243 -8.72 8.66 -16.42
N ASP A 244 -9.45 9.72 -16.05
CA ASP A 244 -9.18 11.11 -16.39
C ASP A 244 -8.47 11.89 -15.26
N ALA A 245 -8.12 11.25 -14.15
CA ALA A 245 -7.52 11.93 -13.00
C ALA A 245 -6.04 12.22 -13.23
N ASP A 246 -5.67 13.50 -13.31
CA ASP A 246 -4.27 13.93 -13.26
C ASP A 246 -3.67 13.80 -11.86
N LEU A 247 -4.51 13.84 -10.84
CA LEU A 247 -4.14 13.76 -9.43
C LEU A 247 -4.97 12.70 -8.72
N LEU A 248 -4.28 11.77 -8.07
CA LEU A 248 -4.86 10.72 -7.26
C LEU A 248 -4.60 11.04 -5.78
N LEU A 249 -5.66 11.20 -5.00
CA LEU A 249 -5.53 11.31 -3.56
C LEU A 249 -5.51 9.90 -2.97
N LEU A 250 -4.31 9.40 -2.69
CA LEU A 250 -4.12 8.08 -2.11
C LEU A 250 -3.83 8.23 -0.61
N SER A 251 -4.87 8.07 0.20
CA SER A 251 -4.84 8.33 1.64
C SER A 251 -4.58 9.82 1.95
N VAL A 252 -3.40 10.15 2.47
CA VAL A 252 -3.02 11.53 2.86
C VAL A 252 -2.02 12.18 1.89
N PHE A 253 -1.59 11.44 0.89
CA PHE A 253 -0.60 11.92 -0.08
C PHE A 253 -1.21 11.99 -1.49
N PRO A 254 -1.16 13.15 -2.15
CA PRO A 254 -1.55 13.26 -3.54
C PRO A 254 -0.41 12.73 -4.44
N TYR A 255 -0.78 11.94 -5.44
CA TYR A 255 0.12 11.45 -6.49
C TYR A 255 -0.37 11.92 -7.85
N LYS A 256 0.57 12.26 -8.74
CA LYS A 256 0.24 12.54 -10.13
C LYS A 256 0.13 11.23 -10.91
N SER A 257 -0.64 11.25 -12.00
CA SER A 257 -0.80 10.09 -12.87
C SER A 257 0.52 9.53 -13.41
N ASN A 258 1.53 10.40 -13.61
CA ASN A 258 2.86 10.03 -14.10
C ASN A 258 3.84 9.58 -13.01
N GLU A 259 3.40 9.42 -11.76
CA GLU A 259 4.21 8.94 -10.64
C GLU A 259 4.04 7.45 -10.37
N LEU A 260 3.18 6.76 -11.16
CA LEU A 260 3.14 5.29 -11.18
C LEU A 260 4.36 4.75 -11.90
N ARG A 261 5.06 3.80 -11.27
CA ARG A 261 6.31 3.22 -11.76
C ARG A 261 6.36 1.71 -11.56
N HIS A 262 7.21 1.04 -12.35
CA HIS A 262 7.46 -0.39 -12.23
C HIS A 262 8.97 -0.71 -12.19
N PHE A 263 9.32 -1.84 -11.54
CA PHE A 263 10.68 -2.36 -11.47
C PHE A 263 11.18 -2.93 -12.81
#